data_0f36d002ed22a16d754cd538e8c81033
#
_entry.id   0f36d002ed22a16d754cd538e8c81033
#
_cell.length_a   1.000
_cell.length_b   1.000
_cell.length_c   1.000
_cell.angle_alpha   90.00
_cell.angle_beta   90.00
_cell.angle_gamma   90.00
#
_symmetry.space_group_name_H-M   'P 1'
#
loop_
_entity.id
_entity.type
_entity.pdbx_description
1 polymer ?
#
loop_
_entity_poly.entity_id
_entity_poly.type
_entity_poly.pdbx_seq_one_letter_code
_entity_poly.pdbx_strand_id
1 'polypeptide(L)'
;MKKLSIFVMSLAAAAFTLVSCKGGQNTPSIDDVVEDGFYVVGEATAIPSLTAANAAKGLMAAGTNEVEKVKRAGMYEKYIALEGGKEFELVLREGKTEVHYGAELALSDTLEGDNVPQIRVYQGVMAENTKMKVAENGLYHIILDLNVKGDLKNKLIMVVPVEWGVRGAMNSWGYSAMTASAFNKTSMTFVIEDQLVKEAGQFKFAHSNGWKFQLDEAGLVKAENNLGSDAAEDGGEFTSLLPGGKNLPIGVGYWKLELKWDLNGGALEKSFTYTPTLTKEYAIDGTALKLSLIGSSIAEDQNWGTDLDLAYVGEKDGVYTYAAENVQLFAGEFKIRFDHAWASSYGFSDFTIVGDEANFSDNGGNVKVAETKTYKKVSFQFKLENKAALVDRKLVFEL
;
A
#
# COMPACT_ATOMS: atom_id res chain seq x y z
N MET A 1 -41.35 16.26 17.13
CA MET A 1 -40.12 15.49 17.40
C MET A 1 -40.39 14.02 17.05
N LYS A 2 -40.07 13.60 15.83
CA LYS A 2 -40.21 12.20 15.41
C LYS A 2 -38.96 11.46 15.84
N LYS A 3 -39.13 10.40 16.65
CA LYS A 3 -38.01 9.53 17.07
C LYS A 3 -37.53 8.73 15.88
N LEU A 4 -36.29 8.95 15.48
CA LEU A 4 -35.60 8.13 14.49
C LEU A 4 -35.17 6.82 15.20
N SER A 5 -35.85 5.71 14.90
CA SER A 5 -35.48 4.41 15.40
C SER A 5 -34.32 3.86 14.57
N ILE A 6 -33.17 3.69 15.20
CA ILE A 6 -32.00 3.03 14.58
C ILE A 6 -32.28 1.53 14.53
N PHE A 7 -32.55 0.99 13.35
CA PHE A 7 -32.60 -0.45 13.12
C PHE A 7 -31.18 -0.95 12.78
N VAL A 8 -30.67 -1.80 13.64
CA VAL A 8 -29.45 -2.58 13.34
C VAL A 8 -29.86 -3.68 12.39
N MET A 9 -29.49 -3.57 11.10
CA MET A 9 -29.68 -4.66 10.15
C MET A 9 -28.59 -5.72 10.36
N SER A 10 -29.01 -6.87 10.88
CA SER A 10 -28.25 -8.11 10.77
C SER A 10 -28.41 -8.67 9.36
N LEU A 11 -27.28 -8.85 8.65
CA LEU A 11 -27.25 -9.50 7.35
C LEU A 11 -27.62 -10.97 7.52
N ALA A 12 -28.89 -11.32 7.27
CA ALA A 12 -29.32 -12.69 7.13
C ALA A 12 -29.29 -13.05 5.64
N ALA A 13 -28.40 -13.95 5.26
CA ALA A 13 -28.43 -14.58 3.94
C ALA A 13 -29.71 -15.42 3.82
N ALA A 14 -30.72 -14.91 3.13
CA ALA A 14 -31.94 -15.66 2.83
C ALA A 14 -31.73 -16.46 1.54
N ALA A 15 -31.64 -17.77 1.68
CA ALA A 15 -31.76 -18.68 0.55
C ALA A 15 -33.21 -18.66 0.05
N PHE A 16 -33.44 -18.11 -1.14
CA PHE A 16 -34.73 -18.16 -1.81
C PHE A 16 -34.96 -19.54 -2.43
N THR A 17 -35.90 -20.30 -1.88
CA THR A 17 -36.49 -21.45 -2.55
C THR A 17 -37.56 -20.98 -3.54
N LEU A 18 -37.32 -21.21 -4.81
CA LEU A 18 -38.27 -20.93 -5.90
C LEU A 18 -39.52 -21.81 -5.75
N VAL A 19 -40.63 -21.21 -5.32
CA VAL A 19 -41.94 -21.80 -5.47
C VAL A 19 -42.57 -21.25 -6.77
N SER A 20 -42.72 -22.12 -7.77
CA SER A 20 -43.42 -21.81 -9.02
C SER A 20 -44.92 -21.69 -8.78
N CYS A 21 -45.47 -20.47 -8.78
CA CYS A 21 -46.90 -20.22 -8.93
C CYS A 21 -47.17 -19.66 -10.32
N LYS A 22 -47.87 -20.43 -11.17
CA LYS A 22 -48.49 -19.95 -12.40
C LYS A 22 -49.67 -19.03 -12.07
N GLY A 23 -49.53 -17.76 -12.38
CA GLY A 23 -50.57 -16.75 -12.31
C GLY A 23 -50.02 -15.42 -12.83
N GLY A 24 -50.50 -14.96 -13.96
CA GLY A 24 -50.00 -13.72 -14.60
C GLY A 24 -50.20 -12.49 -13.74
N GLN A 25 -49.17 -12.09 -13.08
CA GLN A 25 -48.93 -10.76 -12.56
C GLN A 25 -47.53 -10.39 -13.00
N ASN A 26 -47.33 -9.15 -13.45
CA ASN A 26 -46.01 -8.56 -13.71
C ASN A 26 -45.19 -8.64 -12.41
N THR A 27 -44.47 -9.74 -12.23
CA THR A 27 -43.39 -9.79 -11.24
C THR A 27 -42.32 -8.82 -11.76
N PRO A 28 -41.92 -7.79 -11.00
CA PRO A 28 -40.78 -6.98 -11.37
C PRO A 28 -39.61 -7.91 -11.69
N SER A 29 -38.91 -7.69 -12.78
CA SER A 29 -37.68 -8.43 -13.03
C SER A 29 -36.70 -8.14 -11.87
N ILE A 30 -35.80 -9.08 -11.57
CA ILE A 30 -34.75 -8.87 -10.57
C ILE A 30 -33.95 -7.60 -10.90
N ASP A 31 -33.92 -7.20 -12.16
CA ASP A 31 -33.25 -6.01 -12.67
C ASP A 31 -33.95 -4.68 -12.32
N ASP A 32 -35.21 -4.73 -11.79
CA ASP A 32 -35.96 -3.54 -11.39
C ASP A 32 -35.88 -3.22 -9.89
N VAL A 33 -35.12 -3.98 -9.12
CA VAL A 33 -35.00 -3.78 -7.66
C VAL A 33 -33.79 -2.94 -7.33
N VAL A 34 -33.99 -1.78 -6.71
CA VAL A 34 -32.96 -0.98 -6.06
C VAL A 34 -32.90 -1.38 -4.60
N GLU A 35 -31.75 -1.89 -4.16
CA GLU A 35 -31.51 -2.30 -2.76
C GLU A 35 -31.56 -1.10 -1.81
N ASP A 36 -31.83 -1.36 -0.52
CA ASP A 36 -31.71 -0.33 0.51
C ASP A 36 -30.23 -0.01 0.78
N GLY A 37 -29.93 1.28 0.97
CA GLY A 37 -28.54 1.72 1.23
C GLY A 37 -28.28 3.16 0.83
N PHE A 38 -27.04 3.56 0.98
CA PHE A 38 -26.54 4.85 0.50
C PHE A 38 -25.96 4.75 -0.89
N TYR A 39 -26.26 5.74 -1.73
CA TYR A 39 -25.81 5.82 -3.12
C TYR A 39 -25.15 7.15 -3.39
N VAL A 40 -24.08 7.18 -4.18
CA VAL A 40 -23.47 8.41 -4.68
C VAL A 40 -23.98 8.68 -6.09
N VAL A 41 -24.63 9.83 -6.29
CA VAL A 41 -25.21 10.25 -7.58
C VAL A 41 -24.96 11.73 -7.84
N GLY A 42 -25.19 12.17 -9.06
CA GLY A 42 -25.16 13.59 -9.45
C GLY A 42 -24.36 13.86 -10.73
N GLU A 43 -24.42 15.08 -11.25
CA GLU A 43 -23.74 15.47 -12.48
C GLU A 43 -22.22 15.28 -12.44
N ALA A 44 -21.62 15.38 -11.26
CA ALA A 44 -20.19 15.15 -11.07
C ALA A 44 -19.79 13.71 -11.39
N THR A 45 -20.69 12.75 -11.28
CA THR A 45 -20.46 11.32 -11.48
C THR A 45 -20.91 10.82 -12.86
N ALA A 46 -20.68 9.56 -13.17
CA ALA A 46 -21.31 8.86 -14.31
C ALA A 46 -22.73 8.36 -13.98
N ILE A 47 -23.27 8.68 -12.80
CA ILE A 47 -24.57 8.26 -12.29
C ILE A 47 -25.39 9.53 -11.99
N PRO A 48 -26.03 10.16 -12.99
CA PRO A 48 -26.69 11.46 -12.78
C PRO A 48 -27.88 11.39 -11.81
N SER A 49 -28.52 10.22 -11.72
CA SER A 49 -29.64 9.93 -10.80
C SER A 49 -29.72 8.46 -10.50
N LEU A 50 -30.33 8.06 -9.37
CA LEU A 50 -30.52 6.68 -9.01
C LEU A 50 -31.59 6.00 -9.87
N THR A 51 -31.23 4.86 -10.47
CA THR A 51 -32.14 4.00 -11.25
C THR A 51 -31.75 2.54 -11.00
N ALA A 52 -32.64 1.59 -11.26
CA ALA A 52 -32.32 0.17 -11.15
C ALA A 52 -31.10 -0.23 -12.00
N ALA A 53 -30.96 0.32 -13.20
CA ALA A 53 -29.85 0.01 -14.11
C ALA A 53 -28.47 0.49 -13.62
N ASN A 54 -28.41 1.47 -12.72
CA ASN A 54 -27.14 2.03 -12.25
C ASN A 54 -26.94 1.91 -10.73
N ALA A 55 -27.91 1.39 -10.00
CA ALA A 55 -27.90 1.30 -8.54
C ALA A 55 -26.62 0.59 -8.02
N ALA A 56 -26.28 -0.57 -8.56
CA ALA A 56 -25.08 -1.30 -8.14
C ALA A 56 -23.78 -0.49 -8.29
N LYS A 57 -23.73 0.43 -9.26
CA LYS A 57 -22.56 1.30 -9.50
C LYS A 57 -22.44 2.41 -8.48
N GLY A 58 -23.57 2.93 -7.96
CA GLY A 58 -23.61 4.03 -7.00
C GLY A 58 -23.61 3.58 -5.54
N LEU A 59 -23.94 2.33 -5.25
CA LEU A 59 -24.07 1.81 -3.89
C LEU A 59 -22.76 1.94 -3.11
N MET A 60 -22.85 2.50 -1.92
CA MET A 60 -21.76 2.57 -0.96
C MET A 60 -21.64 1.23 -0.20
N ALA A 61 -20.45 0.72 -0.06
CA ALA A 61 -20.17 -0.45 0.74
C ALA A 61 -20.05 -0.10 2.23
N ALA A 62 -20.24 -1.08 3.12
CA ALA A 62 -19.88 -0.91 4.52
C ALA A 62 -18.37 -0.68 4.66
N GLY A 63 -17.98 0.39 5.32
CA GLY A 63 -16.59 0.78 5.49
C GLY A 63 -15.81 -0.17 6.42
N THR A 64 -14.53 -0.36 6.13
CA THR A 64 -13.64 -1.19 6.93
C THR A 64 -12.89 -0.34 7.94
N ASN A 65 -12.95 -0.73 9.22
CA ASN A 65 -12.16 -0.12 10.29
C ASN A 65 -10.69 -0.54 10.16
N GLU A 66 -9.79 0.40 10.08
CA GLU A 66 -8.35 0.13 9.89
C GLU A 66 -7.74 -0.64 11.07
N VAL A 67 -8.14 -0.33 12.28
CA VAL A 67 -7.53 -0.93 13.48
C VAL A 67 -7.96 -2.39 13.66
N GLU A 68 -9.26 -2.64 13.53
CA GLU A 68 -9.85 -3.96 13.79
C GLU A 68 -9.94 -4.83 12.52
N LYS A 69 -9.72 -4.23 11.34
CA LYS A 69 -9.84 -4.88 10.02
C LYS A 69 -11.19 -5.55 9.77
N VAL A 70 -12.24 -4.99 10.35
CA VAL A 70 -13.62 -5.46 10.22
C VAL A 70 -14.54 -4.37 9.70
N LYS A 71 -15.67 -4.75 9.12
CA LYS A 71 -16.70 -3.80 8.72
C LYS A 71 -17.27 -3.08 9.94
N ARG A 72 -17.32 -1.75 9.88
CA ARG A 72 -17.82 -0.91 10.96
C ARG A 72 -19.28 -0.54 10.71
N ALA A 73 -20.15 -0.88 11.64
CA ALA A 73 -21.56 -0.48 11.58
C ALA A 73 -21.71 1.05 11.50
N GLY A 74 -22.51 1.54 10.56
CA GLY A 74 -22.76 2.97 10.35
C GLY A 74 -21.63 3.72 9.64
N MET A 75 -20.60 3.04 9.17
CA MET A 75 -19.59 3.61 8.26
C MET A 75 -19.79 3.02 6.86
N TYR A 76 -19.79 3.91 5.86
CA TYR A 76 -19.99 3.56 4.45
C TYR A 76 -18.90 4.22 3.61
N GLU A 77 -18.47 3.55 2.55
CA GLU A 77 -17.41 4.05 1.69
C GLU A 77 -17.65 3.75 0.21
N LYS A 78 -17.14 4.61 -0.66
CA LYS A 78 -17.18 4.45 -2.11
C LYS A 78 -16.02 5.17 -2.75
N TYR A 79 -15.33 4.48 -3.68
CA TYR A 79 -14.45 5.13 -4.64
C TYR A 79 -15.24 5.50 -5.88
N ILE A 80 -15.21 6.77 -6.27
CA ILE A 80 -15.94 7.28 -7.43
C ILE A 80 -15.19 8.45 -8.07
N ALA A 81 -15.19 8.50 -9.40
CA ALA A 81 -14.63 9.63 -10.12
C ALA A 81 -15.63 10.80 -10.12
N LEU A 82 -15.14 11.99 -9.73
CA LEU A 82 -15.91 13.23 -9.68
C LEU A 82 -15.34 14.27 -10.64
N GLU A 83 -16.22 14.89 -11.41
CA GLU A 83 -15.89 16.08 -12.22
C GLU A 83 -15.92 17.34 -11.35
N GLY A 84 -14.80 18.08 -11.34
CA GLY A 84 -14.66 19.30 -10.57
C GLY A 84 -15.68 20.37 -10.96
N GLY A 85 -16.19 21.09 -9.96
CA GLY A 85 -17.19 22.14 -10.13
C GLY A 85 -18.61 21.64 -10.38
N LYS A 86 -18.83 20.34 -10.58
CA LYS A 86 -20.18 19.75 -10.74
C LYS A 86 -20.73 19.25 -9.40
N GLU A 87 -22.05 19.09 -9.35
CA GLU A 87 -22.74 18.67 -8.13
C GLU A 87 -22.87 17.16 -8.02
N PHE A 88 -22.80 16.66 -6.78
CA PHE A 88 -23.15 15.30 -6.40
C PHE A 88 -23.80 15.27 -5.02
N GLU A 89 -24.42 14.16 -4.69
CA GLU A 89 -25.12 13.95 -3.42
C GLU A 89 -25.10 12.47 -3.02
N LEU A 90 -25.50 12.21 -1.79
CA LEU A 90 -25.81 10.89 -1.28
C LEU A 90 -27.33 10.69 -1.30
N VAL A 91 -27.80 9.56 -1.80
CA VAL A 91 -29.20 9.17 -1.73
C VAL A 91 -29.32 7.98 -0.77
N LEU A 92 -30.06 8.14 0.31
CA LEU A 92 -30.48 7.01 1.16
C LEU A 92 -31.76 6.41 0.58
N ARG A 93 -31.71 5.16 0.20
CA ARG A 93 -32.86 4.36 -0.22
C ARG A 93 -33.31 3.47 0.90
N GLU A 94 -34.61 3.55 1.28
CA GLU A 94 -35.28 2.63 2.21
C GLU A 94 -36.62 2.21 1.62
N GLY A 95 -36.69 0.99 1.17
CA GLY A 95 -37.83 0.46 0.40
C GLY A 95 -38.09 1.27 -0.89
N LYS A 96 -39.14 2.09 -0.91
CA LYS A 96 -39.49 2.98 -2.05
C LYS A 96 -39.20 4.45 -1.75
N THR A 97 -38.67 4.77 -0.58
CA THR A 97 -38.41 6.13 -0.17
C THR A 97 -36.97 6.49 -0.49
N GLU A 98 -36.74 7.69 -0.99
CA GLU A 98 -35.44 8.28 -1.23
C GLU A 98 -35.32 9.56 -0.39
N VAL A 99 -34.22 9.67 0.34
CA VAL A 99 -33.86 10.90 1.06
C VAL A 99 -32.49 11.35 0.56
N HIS A 100 -32.40 12.59 0.16
CA HIS A 100 -31.21 13.21 -0.43
C HIS A 100 -30.39 13.90 0.64
N TYR A 101 -29.10 13.61 0.68
CA TYR A 101 -28.15 14.15 1.65
C TYR A 101 -26.89 14.70 0.95
N GLY A 102 -26.28 15.64 1.59
CA GLY A 102 -24.95 16.14 1.23
C GLY A 102 -24.34 16.88 2.41
N ALA A 103 -23.39 17.76 2.13
CA ALA A 103 -22.75 18.60 3.12
C ALA A 103 -22.23 19.88 2.47
N GLU A 104 -22.16 20.96 3.23
CA GLU A 104 -21.28 22.09 2.89
C GLU A 104 -19.84 21.62 3.13
N LEU A 105 -19.16 21.26 2.04
CA LEU A 105 -17.79 20.73 2.11
C LEU A 105 -16.80 21.87 2.30
N ALA A 106 -16.04 21.80 3.38
CA ALA A 106 -14.86 22.64 3.61
C ALA A 106 -13.59 21.81 3.41
N LEU A 107 -12.54 22.44 2.84
CA LEU A 107 -11.23 21.82 2.77
C LEU A 107 -10.59 21.91 4.16
N SER A 108 -10.23 20.75 4.74
CA SER A 108 -9.62 20.68 6.06
C SER A 108 -8.20 21.25 6.07
N ASP A 109 -7.64 21.42 7.25
CA ASP A 109 -6.19 21.46 7.39
C ASP A 109 -5.57 20.10 6.97
N THR A 110 -4.26 20.08 6.74
CA THR A 110 -3.56 18.83 6.44
C THR A 110 -3.80 17.84 7.58
N LEU A 111 -4.21 16.61 7.22
CA LEU A 111 -4.30 15.54 8.20
C LEU A 111 -2.91 15.20 8.71
N GLU A 112 -2.77 15.07 10.02
CA GLU A 112 -1.52 14.76 10.69
C GLU A 112 -1.65 13.51 11.54
N GLY A 113 -0.55 12.79 11.74
CA GLY A 113 -0.50 11.60 12.58
C GLY A 113 0.30 10.47 11.96
N ASP A 114 0.66 9.50 12.78
CA ASP A 114 1.38 8.31 12.34
C ASP A 114 0.50 7.49 11.38
N ASN A 115 1.04 7.19 10.20
CA ASN A 115 0.38 6.41 9.16
C ASN A 115 -0.90 7.05 8.57
N VAL A 116 -1.16 8.32 8.83
CA VAL A 116 -2.23 9.10 8.22
C VAL A 116 -1.66 9.88 7.02
N PRO A 117 -2.40 10.00 5.90
CA PRO A 117 -1.95 10.82 4.78
C PRO A 117 -1.80 12.28 5.21
N GLN A 118 -0.70 12.90 4.81
CA GLN A 118 -0.47 14.34 5.02
C GLN A 118 -1.09 15.14 3.88
N ILE A 119 -2.40 15.06 3.73
CA ILE A 119 -3.17 15.73 2.69
C ILE A 119 -4.35 16.47 3.29
N ARG A 120 -4.85 17.45 2.54
CA ARG A 120 -6.11 18.11 2.84
C ARG A 120 -7.26 17.31 2.24
N VAL A 121 -8.36 17.21 2.97
CA VAL A 121 -9.56 16.49 2.55
C VAL A 121 -10.76 17.43 2.63
N TYR A 122 -11.75 17.21 1.79
CA TYR A 122 -13.05 17.87 1.94
C TYR A 122 -13.85 17.16 3.02
N GLN A 123 -14.46 17.91 3.89
CA GLN A 123 -15.32 17.37 4.94
C GLN A 123 -16.50 18.28 5.26
N GLY A 124 -17.58 17.70 5.73
CA GLY A 124 -18.74 18.45 6.15
C GLY A 124 -19.73 17.60 6.94
N VAL A 125 -20.60 18.27 7.66
CA VAL A 125 -21.70 17.64 8.41
C VAL A 125 -22.83 17.32 7.45
N MET A 126 -23.30 16.06 7.49
CA MET A 126 -24.39 15.57 6.64
C MET A 126 -25.70 16.35 6.90
N ALA A 127 -26.29 16.85 5.85
CA ALA A 127 -27.57 17.59 5.87
C ALA A 127 -28.49 17.15 4.72
N GLU A 128 -29.80 17.16 4.97
CA GLU A 128 -30.79 16.87 3.94
C GLU A 128 -30.83 17.97 2.89
N ASN A 129 -31.14 17.58 1.65
CA ASN A 129 -31.33 18.47 0.49
C ASN A 129 -30.13 19.41 0.22
N THR A 130 -28.93 18.98 0.59
CA THR A 130 -27.68 19.68 0.33
C THR A 130 -26.92 19.01 -0.80
N LYS A 131 -26.29 19.81 -1.67
CA LYS A 131 -25.41 19.30 -2.73
C LYS A 131 -23.94 19.52 -2.34
N MET A 132 -23.09 18.65 -2.84
CA MET A 132 -21.64 18.69 -2.64
C MET A 132 -20.91 18.98 -3.96
N LYS A 133 -19.74 19.61 -3.86
CA LYS A 133 -18.84 19.86 -4.99
C LYS A 133 -17.39 19.66 -4.55
N VAL A 134 -16.54 19.20 -5.48
CA VAL A 134 -15.09 19.26 -5.36
C VAL A 134 -14.52 20.23 -6.39
N ALA A 135 -13.30 20.73 -6.18
CA ALA A 135 -12.71 21.69 -7.11
C ALA A 135 -12.15 21.03 -8.36
N GLU A 136 -11.52 19.86 -8.21
CA GLU A 136 -10.71 19.22 -9.24
C GLU A 136 -11.35 17.90 -9.74
N ASN A 137 -11.06 17.57 -11.00
CA ASN A 137 -11.38 16.26 -11.55
C ASN A 137 -10.49 15.21 -10.91
N GLY A 138 -11.05 14.06 -10.51
CA GLY A 138 -10.25 12.97 -9.95
C GLY A 138 -11.06 11.77 -9.50
N LEU A 139 -10.35 10.73 -9.09
CA LEU A 139 -10.93 9.67 -8.28
C LEU A 139 -10.98 10.14 -6.84
N TYR A 140 -12.10 9.92 -6.16
CA TYR A 140 -12.30 10.29 -4.76
C TYR A 140 -12.75 9.08 -3.94
N HIS A 141 -12.29 9.03 -2.71
CA HIS A 141 -12.78 8.11 -1.69
C HIS A 141 -13.79 8.88 -0.82
N ILE A 142 -15.07 8.54 -0.95
CA ILE A 142 -16.15 9.13 -0.15
C ILE A 142 -16.38 8.22 1.03
N ILE A 143 -16.33 8.79 2.23
CA ILE A 143 -16.55 8.10 3.50
C ILE A 143 -17.71 8.82 4.21
N LEU A 144 -18.73 8.04 4.60
CA LEU A 144 -19.84 8.48 5.44
C LEU A 144 -19.74 7.78 6.79
N ASP A 145 -19.57 8.53 7.86
CA ASP A 145 -19.59 8.00 9.22
C ASP A 145 -20.80 8.54 10.01
N LEU A 146 -21.71 7.64 10.36
CA LEU A 146 -22.91 7.91 11.15
C LEU A 146 -22.67 7.79 12.66
N ASN A 147 -21.48 7.36 13.08
CA ASN A 147 -21.14 7.03 14.46
C ASN A 147 -20.13 8.00 15.09
N VAL A 148 -20.13 9.25 14.65
CA VAL A 148 -19.26 10.29 15.20
C VAL A 148 -19.53 10.45 16.69
N LYS A 149 -18.51 10.27 17.54
CA LYS A 149 -18.64 10.40 19.00
C LYS A 149 -19.06 11.81 19.42
N GLY A 150 -20.01 11.88 20.32
CA GLY A 150 -20.34 13.07 21.11
C GLY A 150 -21.57 13.83 20.66
N ASP A 151 -21.97 13.79 19.42
CA ASP A 151 -23.20 14.40 18.96
C ASP A 151 -23.76 13.63 17.76
N LEU A 152 -24.89 12.96 17.96
CA LEU A 152 -25.62 12.27 16.88
C LEU A 152 -26.09 13.22 15.76
N LYS A 153 -25.93 14.54 15.94
CA LYS A 153 -26.22 15.53 14.92
C LYS A 153 -25.08 15.70 13.92
N ASN A 154 -23.87 15.24 14.25
CA ASN A 154 -22.68 15.47 13.46
C ASN A 154 -22.27 14.21 12.66
N LYS A 155 -23.17 13.71 11.84
CA LYS A 155 -22.84 12.68 10.84
C LYS A 155 -21.88 13.30 9.84
N LEU A 156 -20.73 12.66 9.64
CA LEU A 156 -19.63 13.23 8.88
C LEU A 156 -19.55 12.64 7.48
N ILE A 157 -19.40 13.48 6.49
CA ILE A 157 -18.99 13.12 5.13
C ILE A 157 -17.58 13.62 4.90
N MET A 158 -16.70 12.71 4.51
CA MET A 158 -15.37 13.01 3.99
C MET A 158 -15.31 12.69 2.51
N VAL A 159 -14.66 13.55 1.74
CA VAL A 159 -14.41 13.36 0.31
C VAL A 159 -12.92 13.56 0.08
N VAL A 160 -12.20 12.46 -0.12
CA VAL A 160 -10.75 12.41 -0.12
C VAL A 160 -10.23 12.26 -1.54
N PRO A 161 -9.40 13.18 -2.04
CA PRO A 161 -8.70 12.98 -3.32
C PRO A 161 -7.82 11.71 -3.26
N VAL A 162 -7.85 10.90 -4.29
CA VAL A 162 -7.12 9.62 -4.33
C VAL A 162 -5.89 9.73 -5.22
N GLU A 163 -4.72 9.61 -4.60
CA GLU A 163 -3.43 9.46 -5.25
C GLU A 163 -2.87 8.10 -4.89
N TRP A 164 -3.01 7.13 -5.78
CA TRP A 164 -2.51 5.78 -5.53
C TRP A 164 -0.99 5.70 -5.59
N GLY A 165 -0.43 4.83 -4.79
CA GLY A 165 0.96 4.43 -4.76
C GLY A 165 1.12 3.04 -4.20
N VAL A 166 2.36 2.58 -4.11
CA VAL A 166 2.72 1.30 -3.52
C VAL A 166 3.63 1.51 -2.31
N ARG A 167 3.44 0.68 -1.29
CA ARG A 167 4.31 0.57 -0.11
C ARG A 167 4.64 -0.91 0.08
N GLY A 168 5.93 -1.23 0.18
CA GLY A 168 6.35 -2.63 0.31
C GLY A 168 7.86 -2.79 0.41
N ALA A 169 8.31 -4.05 0.31
CA ALA A 169 9.72 -4.41 0.41
C ALA A 169 10.59 -3.67 -0.63
N MET A 170 10.06 -3.41 -1.84
CA MET A 170 10.78 -2.73 -2.91
C MET A 170 11.20 -1.29 -2.59
N ASN A 171 10.58 -0.65 -1.62
CA ASN A 171 10.86 0.73 -1.22
C ASN A 171 10.97 0.89 0.30
N SER A 172 11.36 -0.20 1.00
CA SER A 172 11.50 -0.27 2.47
C SER A 172 10.25 0.23 3.20
N TRP A 173 9.07 -0.11 2.68
CA TRP A 173 7.75 0.33 3.14
C TRP A 173 7.53 1.84 3.07
N GLY A 174 8.39 2.57 2.35
CA GLY A 174 8.14 3.94 1.93
C GLY A 174 7.02 4.01 0.89
N TYR A 175 6.77 5.19 0.34
CA TYR A 175 5.71 5.41 -0.65
C TYR A 175 6.29 5.72 -2.02
N SER A 176 5.87 4.96 -3.04
CA SER A 176 6.15 5.24 -4.45
C SER A 176 4.84 5.58 -5.15
N ALA A 177 4.68 6.82 -5.57
CA ALA A 177 3.45 7.30 -6.22
C ALA A 177 3.26 6.66 -7.60
N MET A 178 2.01 6.38 -7.94
CA MET A 178 1.58 5.95 -9.27
C MET A 178 1.13 7.16 -10.09
N THR A 179 1.34 7.09 -11.39
CA THR A 179 0.82 8.10 -12.34
C THR A 179 -0.59 7.74 -12.76
N ALA A 180 -1.52 8.65 -12.57
CA ALA A 180 -2.91 8.48 -13.01
C ALA A 180 -3.06 8.69 -14.52
N SER A 181 -3.95 7.93 -15.16
CA SER A 181 -4.45 8.21 -16.51
C SER A 181 -5.22 9.52 -16.58
N ALA A 182 -5.55 9.97 -17.78
CA ALA A 182 -6.50 11.06 -17.95
C ALA A 182 -7.82 10.76 -17.23
N PHE A 183 -8.45 11.81 -16.70
CA PHE A 183 -9.73 11.71 -15.99
C PHE A 183 -10.83 11.07 -16.85
N ASN A 184 -11.53 10.10 -16.28
CA ASN A 184 -12.71 9.48 -16.85
C ASN A 184 -13.68 9.08 -15.73
N LYS A 185 -14.96 9.41 -15.86
CA LYS A 185 -15.99 9.15 -14.85
C LYS A 185 -16.29 7.67 -14.62
N THR A 186 -15.91 6.79 -15.54
CA THR A 186 -16.25 5.36 -15.47
C THR A 186 -15.06 4.47 -15.17
N SER A 187 -13.83 4.93 -15.45
CA SER A 187 -12.62 4.17 -15.14
C SER A 187 -11.38 5.06 -15.11
N MET A 188 -10.45 4.73 -14.27
CA MET A 188 -9.13 5.36 -14.19
C MET A 188 -8.07 4.30 -13.94
N THR A 189 -6.90 4.49 -14.54
CA THR A 189 -5.75 3.59 -14.39
C THR A 189 -4.61 4.35 -13.73
N PHE A 190 -3.92 3.69 -12.80
CA PHE A 190 -2.76 4.20 -12.09
C PHE A 190 -1.59 3.26 -12.36
N VAL A 191 -0.42 3.80 -12.69
CA VAL A 191 0.72 3.02 -13.18
C VAL A 191 2.03 3.46 -12.54
N ILE A 192 2.86 2.49 -12.20
CA ILE A 192 4.32 2.63 -12.08
C ILE A 192 4.92 1.81 -13.21
N GLU A 193 5.70 2.45 -14.10
CA GLU A 193 6.21 1.80 -15.32
C GLU A 193 7.43 0.92 -15.06
N ASP A 194 8.28 1.25 -14.08
CA ASP A 194 9.63 0.65 -13.95
C ASP A 194 10.00 0.44 -12.47
N GLN A 195 9.15 -0.27 -11.71
CA GLN A 195 9.46 -0.57 -10.31
C GLN A 195 10.53 -1.65 -10.22
N LEU A 196 11.72 -1.29 -9.78
CA LEU A 196 12.78 -2.26 -9.48
C LEU A 196 12.51 -2.96 -8.15
N VAL A 197 12.53 -4.29 -8.20
CA VAL A 197 12.46 -5.20 -7.05
C VAL A 197 13.74 -6.04 -7.07
N LYS A 198 14.66 -5.76 -6.14
CA LYS A 198 15.94 -6.47 -6.03
C LYS A 198 15.85 -7.80 -5.29
N GLU A 199 14.90 -7.90 -4.38
CA GLU A 199 14.61 -9.10 -3.58
C GLU A 199 13.11 -9.36 -3.58
N ALA A 200 12.72 -10.62 -3.72
CA ALA A 200 11.31 -10.99 -3.66
C ALA A 200 10.70 -10.56 -2.32
N GLY A 201 9.50 -10.03 -2.35
CA GLY A 201 8.89 -9.49 -1.16
C GLY A 201 7.40 -9.28 -1.32
N GLN A 202 6.88 -8.35 -0.54
CA GLN A 202 5.46 -8.08 -0.46
C GLN A 202 5.20 -6.58 -0.46
N PHE A 203 4.00 -6.18 -0.90
CA PHE A 203 3.56 -4.79 -0.90
C PHE A 203 2.04 -4.66 -0.76
N LYS A 204 1.57 -3.43 -0.60
CA LYS A 204 0.17 -3.03 -0.73
C LYS A 204 0.04 -1.78 -1.58
N PHE A 205 -1.13 -1.58 -2.15
CA PHE A 205 -1.52 -0.26 -2.64
C PHE A 205 -1.96 0.58 -1.44
N ALA A 206 -1.48 1.82 -1.39
CA ALA A 206 -1.94 2.82 -0.44
C ALA A 206 -2.25 4.10 -1.20
N HIS A 207 -3.30 4.81 -0.85
CA HIS A 207 -3.49 6.10 -1.48
C HIS A 207 -3.06 7.23 -0.55
N SER A 208 -2.53 8.30 -1.16
CA SER A 208 -2.14 9.53 -0.49
C SER A 208 -1.12 9.32 0.65
N ASN A 209 -0.23 8.33 0.48
CA ASN A 209 0.87 8.01 1.40
C ASN A 209 0.44 7.67 2.84
N GLY A 210 -0.71 7.04 3.03
CA GLY A 210 -1.19 6.66 4.37
C GLY A 210 -1.69 5.22 4.44
N TRP A 211 -1.98 4.75 5.64
CA TRP A 211 -2.61 3.46 5.88
C TRP A 211 -4.06 3.56 6.33
N LYS A 212 -4.46 4.73 6.83
CA LYS A 212 -5.81 5.01 7.33
C LYS A 212 -6.15 6.48 7.20
N PHE A 213 -7.44 6.80 7.17
CA PHE A 213 -7.93 8.14 7.44
C PHE A 213 -8.35 8.24 8.89
N GLN A 214 -7.87 9.27 9.56
CA GLN A 214 -8.24 9.62 10.92
C GLN A 214 -8.38 11.14 11.01
N LEU A 215 -9.53 11.65 11.47
CA LEU A 215 -9.80 13.08 11.53
C LEU A 215 -9.21 13.76 12.74
N ASP A 216 -9.13 13.05 13.84
CA ASP A 216 -8.56 13.56 15.07
C ASP A 216 -8.06 12.41 15.96
N GLU A 217 -7.41 12.77 17.09
CA GLU A 217 -6.96 11.81 18.08
C GLU A 217 -8.12 11.05 18.75
N ALA A 218 -9.32 11.62 18.78
CA ALA A 218 -10.53 10.96 19.28
C ALA A 218 -10.98 9.81 18.36
N GLY A 219 -10.39 9.70 17.16
CA GLY A 219 -10.53 8.58 16.25
C GLY A 219 -11.89 8.46 15.63
N LEU A 220 -12.47 9.56 15.21
CA LEU A 220 -13.81 9.62 14.65
C LEU A 220 -13.93 8.84 13.35
N VAL A 221 -12.96 8.96 12.46
CA VAL A 221 -12.90 8.18 11.22
C VAL A 221 -11.55 7.46 11.16
N LYS A 222 -11.60 6.13 11.17
CA LYS A 222 -10.46 5.24 10.98
C LYS A 222 -10.76 4.30 9.82
N ALA A 223 -10.98 4.88 8.63
CA ALA A 223 -11.23 4.12 7.42
C ALA A 223 -9.92 3.65 6.79
N GLU A 224 -9.95 2.46 6.20
CA GLU A 224 -8.85 1.96 5.39
C GLU A 224 -8.67 2.81 4.14
N ASN A 225 -7.41 3.11 3.82
CA ASN A 225 -7.03 3.75 2.57
C ASN A 225 -5.99 2.93 1.79
N ASN A 226 -5.91 1.65 2.09
CA ASN A 226 -5.03 0.72 1.41
C ASN A 226 -5.82 -0.46 0.82
N LEU A 227 -5.27 -1.04 -0.24
CA LEU A 227 -5.78 -2.26 -0.84
C LEU A 227 -4.71 -3.33 -0.76
N GLY A 228 -5.11 -4.48 -0.26
CA GLY A 228 -4.35 -5.71 -0.27
C GLY A 228 -5.15 -6.84 -0.91
N SER A 229 -4.65 -8.06 -0.83
CA SER A 229 -5.28 -9.24 -1.39
C SER A 229 -6.35 -9.86 -0.49
N ASP A 230 -7.28 -10.62 -1.07
CA ASP A 230 -8.22 -11.50 -0.39
C ASP A 230 -7.59 -12.85 0.02
N ALA A 231 -6.28 -13.01 -0.13
CA ALA A 231 -5.55 -14.21 0.26
C ALA A 231 -5.75 -14.55 1.74
N ALA A 232 -5.61 -15.84 2.08
CA ALA A 232 -5.69 -16.29 3.47
C ALA A 232 -4.50 -15.78 4.32
N GLU A 233 -3.33 -15.59 3.69
CA GLU A 233 -2.10 -15.13 4.32
C GLU A 233 -1.36 -14.11 3.43
N ASP A 234 -0.40 -13.39 4.03
CA ASP A 234 0.44 -12.44 3.30
C ASP A 234 1.27 -13.15 2.23
N GLY A 235 1.22 -12.62 1.00
CA GLY A 235 1.91 -13.19 -0.15
C GLY A 235 1.25 -14.43 -0.77
N GLY A 236 0.07 -14.83 -0.28
CA GLY A 236 -0.69 -15.95 -0.81
C GLY A 236 -1.37 -15.66 -2.17
N GLU A 237 -1.91 -16.71 -2.79
CA GLU A 237 -2.75 -16.57 -3.99
C GLU A 237 -4.02 -15.78 -3.67
N PHE A 238 -4.43 -14.93 -4.60
CA PHE A 238 -5.59 -14.07 -4.43
C PHE A 238 -6.39 -13.92 -5.72
N THR A 239 -7.65 -13.50 -5.58
CA THR A 239 -8.58 -13.28 -6.70
C THR A 239 -9.09 -11.85 -6.77
N SER A 240 -9.06 -11.12 -5.66
CA SER A 240 -9.55 -9.74 -5.58
C SER A 240 -8.71 -8.88 -4.64
N LEU A 241 -8.87 -7.57 -4.78
CA LEU A 241 -8.30 -6.58 -3.88
C LEU A 241 -9.34 -6.16 -2.85
N LEU A 242 -8.93 -6.08 -1.58
CA LEU A 242 -9.78 -5.69 -0.45
C LEU A 242 -9.17 -4.51 0.32
N PRO A 243 -10.00 -3.58 0.82
CA PRO A 243 -9.56 -2.64 1.84
C PRO A 243 -8.98 -3.37 3.06
N GLY A 244 -7.77 -3.02 3.46
CA GLY A 244 -7.08 -3.68 4.57
C GLY A 244 -6.67 -5.13 4.34
N GLY A 245 -6.78 -5.65 3.11
CA GLY A 245 -6.43 -7.03 2.74
C GLY A 245 -4.97 -7.39 3.02
N LYS A 246 -4.59 -8.64 2.73
CA LYS A 246 -3.23 -9.16 2.94
C LYS A 246 -2.23 -8.53 1.97
N ASN A 247 -0.95 -8.61 2.28
CA ASN A 247 0.10 -8.13 1.40
C ASN A 247 0.12 -8.94 0.09
N LEU A 248 0.35 -8.25 -1.02
CA LEU A 248 0.50 -8.80 -2.36
C LEU A 248 1.94 -9.29 -2.58
N PRO A 249 2.17 -10.47 -3.16
CA PRO A 249 3.51 -10.92 -3.49
C PRO A 249 4.08 -10.18 -4.69
N ILE A 250 5.40 -9.99 -4.72
CA ILE A 250 6.13 -9.51 -5.88
C ILE A 250 7.50 -10.19 -5.98
N GLY A 251 7.84 -10.66 -7.17
CA GLY A 251 9.12 -11.29 -7.47
C GLY A 251 10.21 -10.28 -7.84
N VAL A 252 11.44 -10.78 -7.97
CA VAL A 252 12.60 -10.01 -8.42
C VAL A 252 12.44 -9.59 -9.88
N GLY A 253 12.81 -8.34 -10.20
CA GLY A 253 12.78 -7.82 -11.57
C GLY A 253 12.38 -6.36 -11.64
N TYR A 254 12.21 -5.89 -12.87
CA TYR A 254 11.60 -4.59 -13.16
C TYR A 254 10.14 -4.82 -13.52
N TRP A 255 9.25 -4.15 -12.83
CA TRP A 255 7.82 -4.38 -12.94
C TRP A 255 7.08 -3.12 -13.38
N LYS A 256 6.19 -3.29 -14.33
CA LYS A 256 5.05 -2.38 -14.50
C LYS A 256 3.95 -2.84 -13.56
N LEU A 257 3.50 -1.95 -12.68
CA LEU A 257 2.39 -2.20 -11.76
C LEU A 257 1.21 -1.33 -12.20
N GLU A 258 0.12 -1.95 -12.58
CA GLU A 258 -1.08 -1.26 -13.02
C GLU A 258 -2.24 -1.57 -12.09
N LEU A 259 -2.82 -0.52 -11.48
CA LEU A 259 -4.05 -0.57 -10.71
C LEU A 259 -5.15 0.15 -11.49
N LYS A 260 -6.18 -0.57 -11.88
CA LYS A 260 -7.34 -0.01 -12.56
C LYS A 260 -8.53 0.07 -11.62
N TRP A 261 -9.15 1.25 -11.53
CA TRP A 261 -10.48 1.45 -10.99
C TRP A 261 -11.51 1.42 -12.11
N ASP A 262 -12.65 0.72 -11.90
CA ASP A 262 -13.76 0.63 -12.85
C ASP A 262 -15.09 0.73 -12.09
N LEU A 263 -15.89 1.71 -12.44
CA LEU A 263 -17.22 1.94 -11.86
C LEU A 263 -18.17 0.75 -12.11
N ASN A 264 -18.00 0.04 -13.22
CA ASN A 264 -18.86 -1.10 -13.57
C ASN A 264 -18.59 -2.33 -12.71
N GLY A 265 -17.51 -2.35 -11.94
CA GLY A 265 -17.27 -3.36 -10.92
C GLY A 265 -18.32 -3.36 -9.80
N GLY A 266 -19.03 -2.24 -9.61
CA GLY A 266 -20.11 -2.10 -8.63
C GLY A 266 -19.59 -2.12 -7.19
N ALA A 267 -19.56 -3.29 -6.57
CA ALA A 267 -19.05 -3.46 -5.21
C ALA A 267 -17.58 -3.08 -5.10
N LEU A 268 -17.18 -2.57 -3.93
CA LEU A 268 -15.82 -2.05 -3.67
C LEU A 268 -14.73 -3.08 -4.01
N GLU A 269 -14.94 -4.34 -3.63
CA GLU A 269 -14.02 -5.45 -3.87
C GLU A 269 -13.84 -5.79 -5.36
N LYS A 270 -14.79 -5.40 -6.21
CA LYS A 270 -14.77 -5.63 -7.66
C LYS A 270 -14.42 -4.38 -8.46
N SER A 271 -14.30 -3.23 -7.78
CA SER A 271 -14.01 -1.95 -8.43
C SER A 271 -12.55 -1.80 -8.81
N PHE A 272 -11.65 -2.61 -8.25
CA PHE A 272 -10.22 -2.52 -8.50
C PHE A 272 -9.68 -3.82 -9.07
N THR A 273 -8.83 -3.69 -10.08
CA THR A 273 -8.05 -4.80 -10.64
C THR A 273 -6.58 -4.42 -10.68
N TYR A 274 -5.72 -5.39 -10.40
CA TYR A 274 -4.27 -5.24 -10.41
C TYR A 274 -3.67 -6.12 -11.50
N THR A 275 -2.77 -5.53 -12.29
CA THR A 275 -2.05 -6.25 -13.35
C THR A 275 -0.56 -5.99 -13.20
N PRO A 276 0.22 -6.95 -12.66
CA PRO A 276 1.67 -6.90 -12.69
C PRO A 276 2.19 -7.38 -14.04
N THR A 277 3.18 -6.68 -14.59
CA THR A 277 3.90 -7.11 -15.78
C THR A 277 5.39 -7.04 -15.53
N LEU A 278 6.08 -8.18 -15.60
CA LEU A 278 7.54 -8.22 -15.57
C LEU A 278 8.04 -7.64 -16.89
N THR A 279 8.66 -6.47 -16.87
CA THR A 279 9.16 -5.78 -18.07
C THR A 279 10.59 -6.16 -18.40
N LYS A 280 11.40 -6.47 -17.36
CA LYS A 280 12.79 -6.87 -17.49
C LYS A 280 13.22 -7.69 -16.29
N GLU A 281 13.99 -8.75 -16.51
CA GLU A 281 14.65 -9.48 -15.43
C GLU A 281 15.71 -8.58 -14.77
N TYR A 282 15.81 -8.66 -13.44
CA TYR A 282 16.90 -8.05 -12.70
C TYR A 282 18.00 -9.09 -12.53
N ALA A 283 19.22 -8.73 -12.91
CA ALA A 283 20.38 -9.56 -12.69
C ALA A 283 21.52 -8.71 -12.10
N ILE A 284 22.15 -9.23 -11.07
CA ILE A 284 23.37 -8.63 -10.50
C ILE A 284 24.54 -9.02 -11.41
N ASP A 285 25.28 -8.04 -11.86
CA ASP A 285 26.59 -8.28 -12.46
C ASP A 285 27.62 -8.48 -11.34
N GLY A 286 27.90 -9.74 -11.03
CA GLY A 286 28.84 -10.12 -9.98
C GLY A 286 30.29 -9.64 -10.21
N THR A 287 30.61 -9.13 -11.41
CA THR A 287 31.94 -8.60 -11.75
C THR A 287 32.07 -7.08 -11.58
N ALA A 288 30.95 -6.38 -11.45
CA ALA A 288 30.87 -4.93 -11.45
C ALA A 288 30.39 -4.32 -10.12
N LEU A 289 30.35 -5.11 -9.04
CA LEU A 289 29.96 -4.59 -7.73
C LEU A 289 31.01 -3.62 -7.18
N LYS A 290 30.55 -2.58 -6.52
CA LYS A 290 31.40 -1.68 -5.74
C LYS A 290 31.27 -2.07 -4.27
N LEU A 291 32.22 -2.82 -3.77
CA LEU A 291 32.26 -3.35 -2.42
C LEU A 291 33.32 -2.63 -1.60
N SER A 292 32.99 -2.27 -0.38
CA SER A 292 33.92 -1.66 0.56
C SER A 292 33.72 -2.16 1.98
N LEU A 293 34.77 -2.12 2.79
CA LEU A 293 34.69 -2.16 4.25
C LEU A 293 34.60 -0.73 4.77
N ILE A 294 33.73 -0.49 5.73
CA ILE A 294 33.60 0.82 6.39
C ILE A 294 33.45 0.63 7.90
N GLY A 295 34.09 1.47 8.66
CA GLY A 295 33.98 1.43 10.11
C GLY A 295 35.18 1.99 10.85
N SER A 296 35.11 2.03 12.17
CA SER A 296 36.18 2.51 13.05
C SER A 296 37.44 1.62 13.03
N SER A 297 37.36 0.41 12.47
CA SER A 297 38.53 -0.44 12.25
C SER A 297 39.26 -0.22 10.94
N ILE A 298 38.75 0.62 10.05
CA ILE A 298 39.29 0.80 8.69
C ILE A 298 40.34 1.91 8.62
N ALA A 299 40.23 2.94 9.44
CA ALA A 299 41.16 4.05 9.49
C ALA A 299 41.68 4.29 10.90
N GLU A 300 42.90 4.82 11.02
CA GLU A 300 43.56 5.08 12.30
C GLU A 300 42.80 6.10 13.16
N ASP A 301 42.08 7.02 12.56
CA ASP A 301 41.21 7.99 13.24
C ASP A 301 39.91 7.39 13.78
N GLN A 302 39.68 6.09 13.53
CA GLN A 302 38.57 5.28 14.04
C GLN A 302 37.16 5.85 13.74
N ASN A 303 37.02 6.57 12.62
CA ASN A 303 35.74 7.11 12.21
C ASN A 303 35.06 6.21 11.15
N TRP A 304 33.77 6.42 10.93
CA TRP A 304 32.94 5.72 9.94
C TRP A 304 32.86 6.46 8.58
N GLY A 305 33.82 7.34 8.30
CA GLY A 305 33.84 8.18 7.09
C GLY A 305 34.71 7.65 5.96
N THR A 306 35.56 6.65 6.21
CA THR A 306 36.54 6.14 5.25
C THR A 306 36.18 4.74 4.81
N ASP A 307 36.09 4.53 3.49
CA ASP A 307 35.90 3.22 2.87
C ASP A 307 37.25 2.61 2.47
N LEU A 308 37.36 1.31 2.67
CA LEU A 308 38.38 0.45 2.06
C LEU A 308 37.72 -0.34 0.92
N ASP A 309 37.96 0.04 -0.30
CA ASP A 309 37.40 -0.64 -1.47
C ASP A 309 38.03 -2.02 -1.69
N LEU A 310 37.20 -2.99 -2.02
CA LEU A 310 37.59 -4.33 -2.45
C LEU A 310 37.51 -4.40 -3.98
N ALA A 311 38.62 -4.72 -4.64
CA ALA A 311 38.67 -4.86 -6.09
C ALA A 311 38.19 -6.27 -6.51
N TYR A 312 37.52 -6.37 -7.67
CA TYR A 312 37.16 -7.65 -8.26
C TYR A 312 38.44 -8.41 -8.66
N VAL A 313 38.55 -9.65 -8.19
CA VAL A 313 39.72 -10.51 -8.46
C VAL A 313 39.42 -11.55 -9.51
N GLY A 314 38.21 -12.11 -9.51
CA GLY A 314 37.82 -13.13 -10.47
C GLY A 314 36.61 -13.95 -9.99
N GLU A 315 36.13 -14.82 -10.88
CA GLU A 315 35.11 -15.82 -10.59
C GLU A 315 35.69 -17.21 -10.86
N LYS A 316 35.47 -18.15 -9.95
CA LYS A 316 35.81 -19.54 -10.10
C LYS A 316 34.71 -20.44 -9.51
N ASP A 317 34.22 -21.36 -10.30
CA ASP A 317 33.18 -22.32 -9.91
C ASP A 317 31.91 -21.66 -9.34
N GLY A 318 31.53 -20.50 -9.92
CA GLY A 318 30.39 -19.71 -9.50
C GLY A 318 30.64 -18.83 -8.28
N VAL A 319 31.86 -18.82 -7.73
CA VAL A 319 32.26 -17.98 -6.60
C VAL A 319 32.96 -16.73 -7.10
N TYR A 320 32.34 -15.60 -6.91
CA TYR A 320 32.90 -14.28 -7.16
C TYR A 320 33.79 -13.86 -5.98
N THR A 321 34.94 -13.27 -6.26
CA THR A 321 35.89 -12.84 -5.24
C THR A 321 36.26 -11.38 -5.46
N TYR A 322 36.13 -10.60 -4.40
CA TYR A 322 36.60 -9.21 -4.27
C TYR A 322 37.63 -9.15 -3.15
N ALA A 323 38.72 -8.41 -3.32
CA ALA A 323 39.77 -8.37 -2.31
C ALA A 323 40.52 -7.04 -2.25
N ALA A 324 41.13 -6.79 -1.09
CA ALA A 324 42.19 -5.83 -0.89
C ALA A 324 43.41 -6.50 -0.27
N GLU A 325 44.61 -6.04 -0.63
CA GLU A 325 45.88 -6.56 -0.14
C GLU A 325 46.52 -5.63 0.89
N ASN A 326 47.33 -6.18 1.80
CA ASN A 326 48.05 -5.46 2.84
C ASN A 326 47.13 -4.58 3.70
N VAL A 327 46.05 -5.17 4.17
CA VAL A 327 44.99 -4.49 4.93
C VAL A 327 45.33 -4.50 6.41
N GLN A 328 45.54 -3.33 6.99
CA GLN A 328 45.57 -3.16 8.44
C GLN A 328 44.14 -2.91 8.95
N LEU A 329 43.66 -3.75 9.86
CA LEU A 329 42.44 -3.49 10.61
C LEU A 329 42.82 -3.11 12.04
N PHE A 330 42.29 -1.98 12.50
CA PHE A 330 42.44 -1.51 13.87
C PHE A 330 41.40 -2.18 14.78
N ALA A 331 41.70 -2.30 16.07
CA ALA A 331 40.68 -2.67 17.04
C ALA A 331 39.51 -1.69 16.98
N GLY A 332 38.30 -2.19 16.73
CA GLY A 332 37.15 -1.34 16.42
C GLY A 332 36.02 -2.14 15.79
N GLU A 333 35.27 -1.53 14.88
CA GLU A 333 34.12 -2.16 14.22
C GLU A 333 34.09 -1.84 12.72
N PHE A 334 33.50 -2.73 11.93
CA PHE A 334 33.21 -2.47 10.53
C PHE A 334 31.95 -3.17 10.03
N LYS A 335 31.52 -2.76 8.84
CA LYS A 335 30.55 -3.44 7.97
C LYS A 335 31.09 -3.54 6.55
N ILE A 336 30.52 -4.43 5.74
CA ILE A 336 30.66 -4.40 4.30
C ILE A 336 29.49 -3.60 3.74
N ARG A 337 29.73 -2.73 2.77
CA ARG A 337 28.67 -2.03 2.05
C ARG A 337 28.88 -1.99 0.54
N PHE A 338 27.78 -1.73 -0.18
CA PHE A 338 27.74 -1.62 -1.61
C PHE A 338 27.57 -0.15 -2.01
N ASP A 339 28.20 0.24 -3.11
CA ASP A 339 28.08 1.59 -3.70
C ASP A 339 28.33 2.73 -2.71
N HIS A 340 29.09 2.45 -1.62
CA HIS A 340 29.29 3.35 -0.50
C HIS A 340 27.97 3.83 0.17
N ALA A 341 26.90 3.02 0.07
CA ALA A 341 25.57 3.33 0.59
C ALA A 341 25.21 2.52 1.85
N TRP A 342 24.66 3.19 2.85
CA TRP A 342 24.24 2.53 4.11
C TRP A 342 23.02 1.62 3.94
N ALA A 343 22.16 1.90 2.96
CA ALA A 343 20.97 1.09 2.69
C ALA A 343 21.30 -0.34 2.20
N SER A 344 22.55 -0.59 1.76
CA SER A 344 23.01 -1.88 1.26
C SER A 344 24.27 -2.29 2.01
N SER A 345 24.16 -2.71 3.27
CA SER A 345 25.29 -3.12 4.09
C SER A 345 25.09 -4.48 4.73
N TYR A 346 26.20 -5.22 4.89
CA TYR A 346 26.26 -6.51 5.57
C TYR A 346 27.07 -6.40 6.86
N GLY A 347 26.56 -7.01 7.92
CA GLY A 347 27.21 -7.09 9.20
C GLY A 347 27.61 -8.51 9.59
N PHE A 348 27.91 -8.75 10.86
CA PHE A 348 28.51 -9.99 11.35
C PHE A 348 27.71 -11.26 11.01
N SER A 349 26.38 -11.20 11.10
CA SER A 349 25.51 -12.35 10.85
C SER A 349 25.24 -12.63 9.37
N ASP A 350 25.65 -11.72 8.47
CA ASP A 350 25.31 -11.80 7.04
C ASP A 350 26.30 -12.63 6.23
N PHE A 351 27.42 -13.02 6.80
CA PHE A 351 28.47 -13.84 6.16
C PHE A 351 29.24 -14.68 7.16
N THR A 352 29.94 -15.69 6.67
CA THR A 352 30.88 -16.50 7.47
C THR A 352 32.26 -15.85 7.45
N ILE A 353 32.87 -15.69 8.61
CA ILE A 353 34.29 -15.28 8.75
C ILE A 353 35.17 -16.52 8.65
N VAL A 354 36.25 -16.44 7.88
CA VAL A 354 37.23 -17.51 7.67
C VAL A 354 38.65 -16.98 7.83
N GLY A 355 39.45 -17.66 8.60
CA GLY A 355 40.85 -17.28 8.91
C GLY A 355 40.93 -16.24 10.01
N ASP A 356 41.50 -16.45 11.12
CA ASP A 356 41.59 -15.58 12.30
C ASP A 356 40.21 -15.25 12.98
N GLU A 357 39.30 -16.23 12.99
CA GLU A 357 37.93 -16.09 13.53
C GLU A 357 37.93 -15.57 14.98
N ALA A 358 38.96 -15.88 15.77
CA ALA A 358 39.09 -15.44 17.18
C ALA A 358 39.24 -13.92 17.33
N ASN A 359 39.66 -13.21 16.27
CA ASN A 359 39.78 -11.74 16.30
C ASN A 359 38.45 -11.02 16.01
N PHE A 360 37.38 -11.74 15.68
CA PHE A 360 36.12 -11.14 15.25
C PHE A 360 34.93 -11.63 16.07
N SER A 361 34.00 -10.73 16.36
CA SER A 361 32.77 -11.05 17.07
C SER A 361 31.63 -10.11 16.66
N ASP A 362 30.40 -10.47 17.02
CA ASP A 362 29.24 -9.59 16.81
C ASP A 362 29.24 -8.45 17.84
N ASN A 363 28.94 -7.23 17.38
CA ASN A 363 28.63 -6.09 18.24
C ASN A 363 27.44 -5.30 17.67
N GLY A 364 26.24 -5.72 18.01
CA GLY A 364 25.02 -5.06 17.55
C GLY A 364 24.82 -5.11 16.03
N GLY A 365 25.26 -6.21 15.39
CA GLY A 365 25.21 -6.40 13.95
C GLY A 365 26.44 -5.87 13.20
N ASN A 366 27.38 -5.18 13.86
CA ASN A 366 28.67 -4.82 13.28
C ASN A 366 29.67 -5.98 13.49
N VAL A 367 30.71 -6.04 12.67
CA VAL A 367 31.86 -6.92 12.92
C VAL A 367 32.81 -6.20 13.85
N LYS A 368 32.99 -6.70 15.07
CA LYS A 368 33.98 -6.20 16.03
C LYS A 368 35.33 -6.85 15.77
N VAL A 369 36.37 -6.04 15.68
CA VAL A 369 37.79 -6.41 15.62
C VAL A 369 38.37 -6.28 17.04
N ALA A 370 38.84 -7.37 17.61
CA ALA A 370 39.38 -7.39 19.00
C ALA A 370 40.76 -6.74 19.08
N GLU A 371 41.67 -7.09 18.18
CA GLU A 371 43.06 -6.61 18.15
C GLU A 371 43.44 -6.06 16.78
N THR A 372 44.25 -5.00 16.78
CA THR A 372 44.83 -4.46 15.55
C THR A 372 45.76 -5.49 14.90
N LYS A 373 45.49 -5.84 13.65
CA LYS A 373 46.32 -6.78 12.86
C LYS A 373 46.42 -6.32 11.41
N THR A 374 47.51 -6.73 10.75
CA THR A 374 47.69 -6.58 9.30
C THR A 374 47.53 -7.92 8.62
N TYR A 375 46.64 -7.96 7.66
CA TYR A 375 46.38 -9.14 6.82
C TYR A 375 47.01 -8.94 5.46
N LYS A 376 47.63 -10.00 4.92
CA LYS A 376 48.16 -9.98 3.53
C LYS A 376 47.04 -9.70 2.56
N LYS A 377 45.86 -10.27 2.84
CA LYS A 377 44.69 -10.11 1.99
C LYS A 377 43.42 -10.25 2.80
N VAL A 378 42.47 -9.39 2.51
CA VAL A 378 41.07 -9.53 2.96
C VAL A 378 40.20 -9.68 1.72
N SER A 379 39.41 -10.76 1.66
CA SER A 379 38.55 -11.02 0.52
C SER A 379 37.13 -11.33 0.91
N PHE A 380 36.18 -10.78 0.14
CA PHE A 380 34.76 -11.11 0.23
C PHE A 380 34.39 -12.03 -0.93
N GLN A 381 33.83 -13.18 -0.61
CA GLN A 381 33.47 -14.22 -1.55
C GLN A 381 31.97 -14.49 -1.46
N PHE A 382 31.31 -14.70 -2.59
CA PHE A 382 29.88 -15.01 -2.66
C PHE A 382 29.54 -15.76 -3.95
N LYS A 383 28.36 -16.40 -3.98
CA LYS A 383 27.71 -16.90 -5.20
C LYS A 383 26.49 -16.05 -5.52
N LEU A 384 26.04 -16.11 -6.76
CA LEU A 384 24.77 -15.52 -7.18
C LEU A 384 23.72 -16.63 -7.32
N GLU A 385 22.71 -16.58 -6.47
CA GLU A 385 21.51 -17.40 -6.62
C GLU A 385 20.54 -16.72 -7.58
N ASN A 386 20.12 -17.46 -8.63
CA ASN A 386 19.22 -16.95 -9.68
C ASN A 386 19.66 -15.59 -10.28
N LYS A 387 20.95 -15.28 -10.23
CA LYS A 387 21.54 -14.01 -10.66
C LYS A 387 21.00 -12.77 -9.92
N ALA A 388 20.27 -12.94 -8.84
CA ALA A 388 19.56 -11.85 -8.18
C ALA A 388 19.92 -11.66 -6.70
N ALA A 389 20.48 -12.68 -6.04
CA ALA A 389 20.86 -12.60 -4.63
C ALA A 389 22.27 -13.11 -4.40
N LEU A 390 23.01 -12.47 -3.47
CA LEU A 390 24.30 -12.96 -3.01
C LEU A 390 24.08 -14.00 -1.91
N VAL A 391 24.56 -15.22 -2.16
CA VAL A 391 24.49 -16.35 -1.21
C VAL A 391 25.89 -16.92 -0.95
N ASP A 392 26.02 -17.84 0.00
CA ASP A 392 27.29 -18.47 0.40
C ASP A 392 28.40 -17.44 0.71
N ARG A 393 28.01 -16.33 1.35
CA ARG A 393 28.90 -15.18 1.60
C ARG A 393 29.95 -15.51 2.64
N LYS A 394 31.20 -15.20 2.33
CA LYS A 394 32.37 -15.39 3.20
C LYS A 394 33.24 -14.15 3.21
N LEU A 395 33.72 -13.78 4.37
CA LEU A 395 34.80 -12.80 4.53
C LEU A 395 36.06 -13.57 5.00
N VAL A 396 37.10 -13.58 4.15
CA VAL A 396 38.30 -14.41 4.34
C VAL A 396 39.49 -13.51 4.64
N PHE A 397 40.25 -13.86 5.68
CA PHE A 397 41.44 -13.15 6.15
C PHE A 397 42.68 -14.04 5.98
N GLU A 398 43.67 -13.58 5.24
CA GLU A 398 44.97 -14.23 5.06
C GLU A 398 46.04 -13.48 5.86
N LEU A 399 46.71 -14.15 6.81
CA LEU A 399 47.78 -13.60 7.64
C LEU A 399 49.14 -13.55 6.93
#